data_52f31f8d7991495033544c3736b365b7
#
_entry.id   52f31f8d7991495033544c3736b365b7
#
_cell.length_a   1.000
_cell.length_b   1.000
_cell.length_c   1.000
_cell.angle_alpha   90.00
_cell.angle_beta   90.00
_cell.angle_gamma   90.00
#
_symmetry.space_group_name_H-M   'P 1'
#
loop_
_entity.id
_entity.type
_entity.pdbx_description
1 polymer ?
#
loop_
_entity_poly.entity_id
_entity_poly.type
_entity_poly.pdbx_seq_one_letter_code
_entity_poly.pdbx_strand_id
1 'polypeptide(L)'
;VDPLRNPRFASEEVRNRRGWVLLLTSALIPGSVQTMLGNRKMGRFALRVTLVTWALLLVVLVLAIVRKQWLISLATSCFVLIPLMAFAVLLGVVWVLCLLDTVRLIRVASLGKRTRPVFLSAALVSVLVVGGAFTYGVTTLNSGRQLLNNIFNSRKVEKAVDGRYNIALLGSDAGKGRTGVRPDSLSVVSIDAKTGAAVSIGLPRNMQNVPFPKGSPLAKEYPNGYNCGDDCLLNAVYQLGEDNASLFPDDGPPAGVEATKQAMEGVTGLKIQYYAMIDLKGFEQLIDAMGGIKLTSHVRVPISSKTNKRTGKHGPPKGWIEPGENIH
;
A
#
# COMPACT_ATOMS: atom_id res chain seq x y z
N VAL A 1 -48.30 -27.22 1.85
CA VAL A 1 -47.82 -25.99 1.16
C VAL A 1 -46.44 -25.67 1.70
N ASP A 2 -45.45 -25.58 0.80
CA ASP A 2 -44.04 -25.30 1.18
C ASP A 2 -43.93 -23.92 1.85
N PRO A 3 -43.61 -23.84 3.15
CA PRO A 3 -43.57 -22.58 3.88
C PRO A 3 -42.42 -21.66 3.40
N LEU A 4 -41.41 -22.20 2.69
CA LEU A 4 -40.35 -21.41 2.09
C LEU A 4 -40.87 -20.54 0.96
N ARG A 5 -41.73 -21.08 0.09
CA ARG A 5 -42.29 -20.36 -1.08
C ARG A 5 -43.58 -19.61 -0.76
N ASN A 6 -44.44 -20.15 0.11
CA ASN A 6 -45.73 -19.57 0.44
C ASN A 6 -45.87 -19.29 1.96
N PRO A 7 -45.20 -18.23 2.49
CA PRO A 7 -45.17 -17.94 3.92
C PRO A 7 -46.53 -17.44 4.49
N ARG A 8 -47.49 -17.09 3.64
CA ARG A 8 -48.76 -16.49 4.07
C ARG A 8 -49.59 -17.41 4.99
N PHE A 9 -49.45 -18.72 4.83
CA PHE A 9 -50.20 -19.72 5.60
C PHE A 9 -49.38 -20.29 6.78
N ALA A 10 -48.17 -19.80 7.02
CA ALA A 10 -47.33 -20.26 8.10
C ALA A 10 -47.58 -19.44 9.38
N SER A 11 -47.31 -20.05 10.55
CA SER A 11 -47.32 -19.34 11.83
C SER A 11 -46.34 -18.19 11.87
N GLU A 12 -46.55 -17.23 12.77
CA GLU A 12 -45.66 -16.08 12.93
C GLU A 12 -44.21 -16.51 13.23
N GLU A 13 -44.03 -17.52 14.08
CA GLU A 13 -42.74 -18.07 14.45
C GLU A 13 -41.99 -18.64 13.23
N VAL A 14 -42.66 -19.40 12.40
CA VAL A 14 -42.08 -19.96 11.15
C VAL A 14 -41.70 -18.85 10.16
N ARG A 15 -42.50 -17.78 10.04
CA ARG A 15 -42.18 -16.64 9.20
C ARG A 15 -40.98 -15.89 9.70
N ASN A 16 -40.85 -15.66 11.00
CA ASN A 16 -39.73 -15.01 11.61
C ASN A 16 -38.42 -15.82 11.43
N ARG A 17 -38.46 -17.13 11.72
CA ARG A 17 -37.32 -18.04 11.53
C ARG A 17 -36.88 -18.09 10.07
N ARG A 18 -37.84 -18.18 9.15
CA ARG A 18 -37.55 -18.11 7.69
C ARG A 18 -36.84 -16.82 7.32
N GLY A 19 -37.28 -15.65 7.84
CA GLY A 19 -36.66 -14.37 7.57
C GLY A 19 -35.18 -14.36 7.96
N TRP A 20 -34.86 -14.81 9.16
CA TRP A 20 -33.48 -14.90 9.65
C TRP A 20 -32.62 -15.87 8.87
N VAL A 21 -33.12 -17.06 8.55
CA VAL A 21 -32.36 -18.05 7.77
C VAL A 21 -32.05 -17.50 6.37
N LEU A 22 -33.02 -16.84 5.71
CA LEU A 22 -32.80 -16.27 4.38
C LEU A 22 -31.82 -15.11 4.41
N LEU A 23 -31.85 -14.25 5.45
CA LEU A 23 -30.87 -13.15 5.60
C LEU A 23 -29.48 -13.73 5.80
N LEU A 24 -29.31 -14.69 6.71
CA LEU A 24 -28.00 -15.30 6.98
C LEU A 24 -27.46 -16.05 5.75
N THR A 25 -28.29 -16.81 5.04
CA THR A 25 -27.85 -17.52 3.82
C THR A 25 -27.46 -16.57 2.71
N SER A 26 -28.15 -15.43 2.55
CA SER A 26 -27.79 -14.39 1.59
C SER A 26 -26.51 -13.63 1.99
N ALA A 27 -26.29 -13.44 3.30
CA ALA A 27 -25.10 -12.81 3.82
C ALA A 27 -23.84 -13.68 3.64
N LEU A 28 -23.97 -15.00 3.75
CA LEU A 28 -22.87 -15.95 3.58
C LEU A 28 -22.63 -16.33 2.11
N ILE A 29 -23.70 -16.57 1.37
CA ILE A 29 -23.65 -17.05 -0.02
C ILE A 29 -24.58 -16.19 -0.88
N PRO A 30 -24.07 -15.07 -1.46
CA PRO A 30 -24.88 -14.21 -2.31
C PRO A 30 -25.41 -14.98 -3.53
N GLY A 31 -26.69 -14.77 -3.84
CA GLY A 31 -27.39 -15.47 -4.94
C GLY A 31 -28.12 -16.73 -4.54
N SER A 32 -27.89 -17.32 -3.36
CA SER A 32 -28.56 -18.52 -2.89
C SER A 32 -30.08 -18.31 -2.76
N VAL A 33 -30.49 -17.26 -2.09
CA VAL A 33 -31.90 -16.92 -1.86
C VAL A 33 -32.63 -16.60 -3.17
N GLN A 34 -31.97 -15.86 -4.06
CA GLN A 34 -32.51 -15.49 -5.37
C GLN A 34 -32.76 -16.70 -6.27
N THR A 35 -31.89 -17.71 -6.21
CA THR A 35 -32.11 -18.95 -6.98
C THR A 35 -33.29 -19.75 -6.47
N MET A 36 -33.55 -19.74 -5.16
CA MET A 36 -34.61 -20.53 -4.52
C MET A 36 -35.99 -19.84 -4.59
N LEU A 37 -36.02 -18.52 -4.37
CA LEU A 37 -37.26 -17.78 -4.11
C LEU A 37 -37.51 -16.59 -5.03
N GLY A 38 -36.49 -16.12 -5.76
CA GLY A 38 -36.51 -14.89 -6.53
C GLY A 38 -36.21 -15.06 -8.02
N ASN A 39 -35.53 -14.08 -8.57
CA ASN A 39 -35.10 -14.07 -9.95
C ASN A 39 -33.94 -15.06 -10.18
N ARG A 40 -34.27 -16.22 -10.77
CA ARG A 40 -33.30 -17.28 -11.05
C ARG A 40 -32.13 -16.84 -11.96
N LYS A 41 -32.33 -15.82 -12.84
CA LYS A 41 -31.26 -15.31 -13.70
C LYS A 41 -30.24 -14.55 -12.84
N MET A 42 -30.70 -13.62 -12.00
CA MET A 42 -29.87 -12.87 -11.06
C MET A 42 -29.17 -13.79 -10.05
N GLY A 43 -29.90 -14.74 -9.46
CA GLY A 43 -29.35 -15.71 -8.51
C GLY A 43 -28.24 -16.56 -9.11
N ARG A 44 -28.43 -17.09 -10.34
CA ARG A 44 -27.43 -17.89 -11.04
C ARG A 44 -26.19 -17.06 -11.37
N PHE A 45 -26.34 -15.79 -11.77
CA PHE A 45 -25.22 -14.88 -12.00
C PHE A 45 -24.43 -14.65 -10.70
N ALA A 46 -25.12 -14.29 -9.61
CA ALA A 46 -24.47 -14.05 -8.32
C ALA A 46 -23.76 -15.30 -7.79
N LEU A 47 -24.36 -16.50 -7.90
CA LEU A 47 -23.72 -17.76 -7.52
C LEU A 47 -22.48 -18.07 -8.36
N ARG A 48 -22.50 -17.79 -9.68
CA ARG A 48 -21.31 -17.96 -10.51
C ARG A 48 -20.18 -17.05 -10.06
N VAL A 49 -20.48 -15.77 -9.82
CA VAL A 49 -19.51 -14.81 -9.29
C VAL A 49 -18.93 -15.28 -7.95
N THR A 50 -19.78 -15.76 -7.04
CA THR A 50 -19.37 -16.32 -5.74
C THR A 50 -18.47 -17.55 -5.92
N LEU A 51 -18.83 -18.50 -6.79
CA LEU A 51 -18.02 -19.69 -7.05
C LEU A 51 -16.66 -19.33 -7.67
N VAL A 52 -16.62 -18.38 -8.61
CA VAL A 52 -15.37 -17.88 -9.15
C VAL A 52 -14.51 -17.25 -8.05
N THR A 53 -15.11 -16.48 -7.14
CA THR A 53 -14.39 -15.91 -6.00
C THR A 53 -13.78 -16.99 -5.11
N TRP A 54 -14.54 -18.03 -4.76
CA TRP A 54 -14.03 -19.15 -3.96
C TRP A 54 -12.91 -19.91 -4.67
N ALA A 55 -13.05 -20.13 -5.99
CA ALA A 55 -12.00 -20.75 -6.80
C ALA A 55 -10.72 -19.90 -6.83
N LEU A 56 -10.84 -18.58 -7.01
CA LEU A 56 -9.70 -17.66 -6.97
C LEU A 56 -9.04 -17.64 -5.58
N LEU A 57 -9.82 -17.60 -4.50
CA LEU A 57 -9.27 -17.69 -3.14
C LEU A 57 -8.52 -18.99 -2.90
N LEU A 58 -9.04 -20.10 -3.39
CA LEU A 58 -8.35 -21.39 -3.31
C LEU A 58 -7.01 -21.37 -4.08
N VAL A 59 -7.01 -20.83 -5.31
CA VAL A 59 -5.79 -20.68 -6.10
C VAL A 59 -4.76 -19.80 -5.37
N VAL A 60 -5.20 -18.67 -4.81
CA VAL A 60 -4.32 -17.78 -4.01
C VAL A 60 -3.77 -18.52 -2.79
N LEU A 61 -4.59 -19.29 -2.09
CA LEU A 61 -4.15 -20.08 -0.92
C LEU A 61 -3.11 -21.15 -1.33
N VAL A 62 -3.34 -21.87 -2.42
CA VAL A 62 -2.38 -22.87 -2.94
C VAL A 62 -1.07 -22.20 -3.34
N LEU A 63 -1.14 -21.06 -4.05
CA LEU A 63 0.05 -20.30 -4.44
C LEU A 63 0.80 -19.76 -3.21
N ALA A 64 0.10 -19.37 -2.14
CA ALA A 64 0.70 -18.92 -0.90
C ALA A 64 1.55 -20.02 -0.22
N ILE A 65 1.12 -21.26 -0.35
CA ILE A 65 1.81 -22.41 0.24
C ILE A 65 2.96 -22.86 -0.67
N VAL A 66 2.72 -22.98 -1.98
CA VAL A 66 3.64 -23.64 -2.93
C VAL A 66 4.63 -22.65 -3.54
N ARG A 67 4.24 -21.42 -3.85
CA ARG A 67 5.01 -20.45 -4.63
C ARG A 67 4.84 -19.02 -4.15
N LYS A 68 5.26 -18.71 -2.92
CA LYS A 68 5.16 -17.36 -2.32
C LYS A 68 5.70 -16.23 -3.21
N GLN A 69 6.77 -16.50 -3.96
CA GLN A 69 7.40 -15.51 -4.86
C GLN A 69 6.46 -15.05 -5.98
N TRP A 70 5.65 -15.99 -6.53
CA TRP A 70 4.67 -15.68 -7.57
C TRP A 70 3.54 -14.79 -7.06
N LEU A 71 3.10 -15.00 -5.81
CA LEU A 71 2.10 -14.14 -5.17
C LEU A 71 2.60 -12.71 -4.99
N ILE A 72 3.84 -12.54 -4.56
CA ILE A 72 4.45 -11.21 -4.41
C ILE A 72 4.51 -10.52 -5.79
N SER A 73 4.97 -11.22 -6.81
CA SER A 73 5.02 -10.70 -8.19
C SER A 73 3.64 -10.31 -8.73
N LEU A 74 2.60 -11.12 -8.48
CA LEU A 74 1.23 -10.80 -8.86
C LEU A 74 0.67 -9.62 -8.06
N ALA A 75 0.93 -9.56 -6.75
CA ALA A 75 0.45 -8.51 -5.87
C ALA A 75 1.10 -7.13 -6.16
N THR A 76 2.29 -7.12 -6.75
CA THR A 76 2.99 -5.88 -7.14
C THR A 76 2.72 -5.46 -8.59
N SER A 77 2.05 -6.30 -9.39
CA SER A 77 1.76 -6.02 -10.79
C SER A 77 0.52 -5.13 -10.96
N CYS A 78 0.69 -3.93 -11.51
CA CYS A 78 -0.43 -3.04 -11.84
C CYS A 78 -1.46 -3.68 -12.76
N PHE A 79 -1.03 -4.56 -13.69
CA PHE A 79 -1.91 -5.28 -14.61
C PHE A 79 -2.84 -6.25 -13.89
N VAL A 80 -2.46 -6.74 -12.70
CA VAL A 80 -3.27 -7.64 -11.87
C VAL A 80 -4.11 -6.85 -10.86
N LEU A 81 -3.55 -5.80 -10.28
CA LEU A 81 -4.23 -5.00 -9.25
C LEU A 81 -5.48 -4.29 -9.79
N ILE A 82 -5.43 -3.71 -11.00
CA ILE A 82 -6.57 -2.99 -11.58
C ILE A 82 -7.78 -3.93 -11.80
N PRO A 83 -7.66 -5.06 -12.53
CA PRO A 83 -8.78 -5.98 -12.69
C PRO A 83 -9.23 -6.62 -11.38
N LEU A 84 -8.32 -6.85 -10.41
CA LEU A 84 -8.68 -7.33 -9.09
C LEU A 84 -9.56 -6.32 -8.33
N MET A 85 -9.22 -5.03 -8.37
CA MET A 85 -10.05 -3.97 -7.79
C MET A 85 -11.41 -3.88 -8.46
N ALA A 86 -11.47 -3.91 -9.80
CA ALA A 86 -12.72 -3.90 -10.55
C ALA A 86 -13.60 -5.12 -10.19
N PHE A 87 -13.00 -6.30 -10.05
CA PHE A 87 -13.68 -7.51 -9.62
C PHE A 87 -14.21 -7.40 -8.18
N ALA A 88 -13.42 -6.84 -7.26
CA ALA A 88 -13.83 -6.61 -5.87
C ALA A 88 -15.04 -5.64 -5.79
N VAL A 89 -15.04 -4.57 -6.59
CA VAL A 89 -16.18 -3.64 -6.69
C VAL A 89 -17.42 -4.38 -7.22
N LEU A 90 -17.28 -5.14 -8.33
CA LEU A 90 -18.36 -5.92 -8.89
C LEU A 90 -18.96 -6.91 -7.87
N LEU A 91 -18.10 -7.63 -7.17
CA LEU A 91 -18.51 -8.59 -6.13
C LEU A 91 -19.25 -7.90 -4.99
N GLY A 92 -18.75 -6.76 -4.50
CA GLY A 92 -19.41 -5.97 -3.45
C GLY A 92 -20.78 -5.46 -3.88
N VAL A 93 -20.91 -4.93 -5.11
CA VAL A 93 -22.18 -4.48 -5.66
C VAL A 93 -23.17 -5.64 -5.79
N VAL A 94 -22.75 -6.76 -6.37
CA VAL A 94 -23.61 -7.96 -6.50
C VAL A 94 -24.07 -8.44 -5.13
N TRP A 95 -23.20 -8.47 -4.14
CA TRP A 95 -23.52 -8.91 -2.78
C TRP A 95 -24.55 -8.00 -2.11
N VAL A 96 -24.34 -6.68 -2.16
CA VAL A 96 -25.28 -5.70 -1.62
C VAL A 96 -26.64 -5.80 -2.32
N LEU A 97 -26.67 -5.91 -3.66
CA LEU A 97 -27.91 -6.08 -4.40
C LEU A 97 -28.65 -7.37 -4.01
N CYS A 98 -27.94 -8.48 -3.79
CA CYS A 98 -28.54 -9.72 -3.30
C CYS A 98 -29.13 -9.57 -1.89
N LEU A 99 -28.45 -8.85 -0.97
CA LEU A 99 -28.98 -8.56 0.36
C LEU A 99 -30.26 -7.72 0.29
N LEU A 100 -30.26 -6.65 -0.50
CA LEU A 100 -31.43 -5.78 -0.66
C LEU A 100 -32.61 -6.54 -1.28
N ASP A 101 -32.36 -7.36 -2.32
CA ASP A 101 -33.41 -8.18 -2.93
C ASP A 101 -33.94 -9.26 -1.96
N THR A 102 -33.08 -9.82 -1.10
CA THR A 102 -33.48 -10.76 -0.04
C THR A 102 -34.45 -10.11 0.94
N VAL A 103 -34.20 -8.88 1.37
CA VAL A 103 -35.09 -8.10 2.24
C VAL A 103 -36.47 -7.93 1.56
N ARG A 104 -36.48 -7.64 0.26
CA ARG A 104 -37.72 -7.56 -0.56
C ARG A 104 -38.45 -8.88 -0.62
N LEU A 105 -37.75 -10.01 -0.87
CA LEU A 105 -38.32 -11.35 -0.99
C LEU A 105 -38.92 -11.88 0.33
N ILE A 106 -38.37 -11.46 1.47
CA ILE A 106 -38.85 -11.82 2.80
C ILE A 106 -40.22 -11.18 3.09
N ARG A 107 -40.55 -10.06 2.42
CA ARG A 107 -41.78 -9.29 2.70
C ARG A 107 -41.85 -8.94 4.18
N VAL A 108 -41.02 -8.02 4.62
CA VAL A 108 -40.87 -7.59 6.03
C VAL A 108 -42.22 -7.34 6.72
N ALA A 109 -43.23 -6.88 5.97
CA ALA A 109 -44.59 -6.70 6.49
C ALA A 109 -45.24 -7.99 7.02
N SER A 110 -44.75 -9.17 6.62
CA SER A 110 -45.26 -10.48 7.09
C SER A 110 -44.62 -10.97 8.39
N LEU A 111 -43.56 -10.33 8.87
CA LEU A 111 -42.89 -10.64 10.13
C LEU A 111 -43.71 -10.11 11.34
N GLY A 112 -43.48 -10.65 12.53
CA GLY A 112 -44.09 -10.17 13.76
C GLY A 112 -43.74 -8.70 14.06
N LYS A 113 -44.66 -7.97 14.68
CA LYS A 113 -44.49 -6.52 14.96
C LYS A 113 -43.20 -6.19 15.72
N ARG A 114 -42.79 -7.04 16.67
CA ARG A 114 -41.55 -6.87 17.46
C ARG A 114 -40.31 -7.30 16.68
N THR A 115 -40.42 -8.24 15.76
CA THR A 115 -39.29 -8.76 14.98
C THR A 115 -38.90 -7.85 13.82
N ARG A 116 -39.85 -7.08 13.26
CA ARG A 116 -39.61 -6.17 12.12
C ARG A 116 -38.48 -5.19 12.33
N PRO A 117 -38.46 -4.36 13.42
CA PRO A 117 -37.39 -3.39 13.57
C PRO A 117 -36.01 -4.05 13.77
N VAL A 118 -35.94 -5.12 14.54
CA VAL A 118 -34.70 -5.88 14.75
C VAL A 118 -34.18 -6.48 13.44
N PHE A 119 -35.08 -7.05 12.64
CA PHE A 119 -34.72 -7.60 11.34
C PHE A 119 -34.22 -6.54 10.36
N LEU A 120 -34.89 -5.37 10.29
CA LEU A 120 -34.45 -4.24 9.44
C LEU A 120 -33.09 -3.69 9.90
N SER A 121 -32.89 -3.56 11.20
CA SER A 121 -31.59 -3.14 11.74
C SER A 121 -30.48 -4.14 11.39
N ALA A 122 -30.74 -5.44 11.55
CA ALA A 122 -29.77 -6.48 11.17
C ALA A 122 -29.48 -6.50 9.66
N ALA A 123 -30.49 -6.31 8.83
CA ALA A 123 -30.34 -6.22 7.37
C ALA A 123 -29.50 -4.98 7.00
N LEU A 124 -29.78 -3.82 7.61
CA LEU A 124 -29.02 -2.59 7.40
C LEU A 124 -27.55 -2.78 7.83
N VAL A 125 -27.32 -3.33 9.01
CA VAL A 125 -25.98 -3.63 9.50
C VAL A 125 -25.25 -4.58 8.55
N SER A 126 -25.92 -5.63 8.03
CA SER A 126 -25.33 -6.55 7.06
C SER A 126 -24.90 -5.83 5.78
N VAL A 127 -25.73 -4.92 5.25
CA VAL A 127 -25.38 -4.10 4.06
C VAL A 127 -24.20 -3.18 4.35
N LEU A 128 -24.19 -2.51 5.51
CA LEU A 128 -23.10 -1.62 5.91
C LEU A 128 -21.78 -2.37 6.12
N VAL A 129 -21.82 -3.53 6.76
CA VAL A 129 -20.63 -4.37 6.98
C VAL A 129 -20.08 -4.86 5.66
N VAL A 130 -20.91 -5.42 4.80
CA VAL A 130 -20.46 -5.93 3.48
C VAL A 130 -19.96 -4.77 2.61
N GLY A 131 -20.73 -3.70 2.46
CA GLY A 131 -20.34 -2.53 1.67
C GLY A 131 -19.08 -1.87 2.21
N GLY A 132 -18.98 -1.70 3.51
CA GLY A 132 -17.81 -1.15 4.19
C GLY A 132 -16.55 -2.00 4.00
N ALA A 133 -16.66 -3.33 4.14
CA ALA A 133 -15.53 -4.24 3.97
C ALA A 133 -14.97 -4.20 2.53
N PHE A 134 -15.85 -4.21 1.51
CA PHE A 134 -15.40 -4.08 0.12
C PHE A 134 -14.81 -2.71 -0.19
N THR A 135 -15.41 -1.63 0.31
CA THR A 135 -14.88 -0.27 0.15
C THR A 135 -13.50 -0.17 0.80
N TYR A 136 -13.35 -0.65 2.02
CA TYR A 136 -12.06 -0.68 2.72
C TYR A 136 -11.02 -1.50 1.95
N GLY A 137 -11.38 -2.69 1.48
CA GLY A 137 -10.48 -3.54 0.69
C GLY A 137 -10.00 -2.85 -0.60
N VAL A 138 -10.91 -2.22 -1.36
CA VAL A 138 -10.58 -1.50 -2.59
C VAL A 138 -9.71 -0.27 -2.31
N THR A 139 -10.01 0.51 -1.27
CA THR A 139 -9.20 1.68 -0.90
C THR A 139 -7.80 1.27 -0.46
N THR A 140 -7.66 0.19 0.31
CA THR A 140 -6.36 -0.36 0.73
C THR A 140 -5.53 -0.84 -0.46
N LEU A 141 -6.14 -1.57 -1.41
CA LEU A 141 -5.47 -1.99 -2.64
C LEU A 141 -5.01 -0.79 -3.49
N ASN A 142 -5.85 0.25 -3.59
CA ASN A 142 -5.50 1.46 -4.32
C ASN A 142 -4.37 2.24 -3.65
N SER A 143 -4.37 2.34 -2.32
CA SER A 143 -3.27 2.96 -1.56
C SER A 143 -1.96 2.19 -1.76
N GLY A 144 -2.01 0.86 -1.71
CA GLY A 144 -0.86 0.01 -2.02
C GLY A 144 -0.34 0.23 -3.45
N ARG A 145 -1.24 0.32 -4.44
CA ARG A 145 -0.88 0.64 -5.84
C ARG A 145 -0.23 2.02 -5.98
N GLN A 146 -0.77 3.04 -5.32
CA GLN A 146 -0.20 4.39 -5.34
C GLN A 146 1.18 4.41 -4.68
N LEU A 147 1.35 3.72 -3.56
CA LEU A 147 2.65 3.58 -2.89
C LEU A 147 3.68 2.94 -3.82
N LEU A 148 3.34 1.82 -4.45
CA LEU A 148 4.22 1.16 -5.42
C LEU A 148 4.58 2.07 -6.59
N ASN A 149 3.61 2.81 -7.15
CA ASN A 149 3.87 3.77 -8.22
C ASN A 149 4.77 4.92 -7.78
N ASN A 150 4.62 5.42 -6.55
CA ASN A 150 5.42 6.52 -6.02
C ASN A 150 6.85 6.09 -5.67
N ILE A 151 7.01 4.86 -5.17
CA ILE A 151 8.32 4.30 -4.81
C ILE A 151 9.09 3.87 -6.07
N PHE A 152 8.41 3.18 -7.00
CA PHE A 152 9.01 2.65 -8.23
C PHE A 152 8.63 3.49 -9.46
N ASN A 153 8.90 4.80 -9.40
CA ASN A 153 8.54 5.74 -10.46
C ASN A 153 9.41 5.60 -11.74
N SER A 154 10.08 4.46 -11.89
CA SER A 154 10.84 4.13 -13.10
C SER A 154 9.88 3.76 -14.22
N ARG A 155 9.70 4.65 -15.17
CA ARG A 155 8.83 4.44 -16.36
C ARG A 155 9.28 3.29 -17.27
N LYS A 156 10.50 2.78 -17.12
CA LYS A 156 11.06 1.66 -17.90
C LYS A 156 11.46 0.53 -16.95
N VAL A 157 11.02 -0.69 -17.27
CA VAL A 157 11.53 -1.89 -16.60
C VAL A 157 12.94 -2.12 -17.12
N GLU A 158 13.94 -1.85 -16.30
CA GLU A 158 15.32 -2.14 -16.61
C GLU A 158 15.65 -3.59 -16.26
N LYS A 159 16.53 -4.19 -17.05
CA LYS A 159 17.01 -5.55 -16.79
C LYS A 159 18.04 -5.55 -15.66
N ALA A 160 18.17 -6.68 -14.99
CA ALA A 160 19.26 -6.88 -14.02
C ALA A 160 20.62 -6.66 -14.73
N VAL A 161 21.50 -5.91 -14.09
CA VAL A 161 22.89 -5.73 -14.52
C VAL A 161 23.75 -6.68 -13.68
N ASP A 162 24.59 -7.47 -14.32
CA ASP A 162 25.41 -8.50 -13.67
C ASP A 162 24.61 -9.45 -12.74
N GLY A 163 23.35 -9.73 -13.14
CA GLY A 163 22.45 -10.59 -12.37
C GLY A 163 21.88 -9.94 -11.12
N ARG A 164 22.00 -8.63 -10.95
CA ARG A 164 21.53 -7.88 -9.77
C ARG A 164 20.68 -6.68 -10.14
N TYR A 165 19.72 -6.38 -9.28
CA TYR A 165 18.98 -5.12 -9.30
C TYR A 165 19.53 -4.21 -8.22
N ASN A 166 20.00 -3.02 -8.59
CA ASN A 166 20.52 -2.02 -7.67
C ASN A 166 19.51 -0.88 -7.55
N ILE A 167 19.14 -0.57 -6.33
CA ILE A 167 18.11 0.42 -6.00
C ILE A 167 18.73 1.48 -5.11
N ALA A 168 18.70 2.74 -5.52
CA ALA A 168 19.06 3.85 -4.65
C ALA A 168 17.92 4.13 -3.67
N LEU A 169 18.21 4.12 -2.38
CA LEU A 169 17.30 4.55 -1.34
C LEU A 169 17.72 5.93 -0.83
N LEU A 170 16.82 6.90 -0.96
CA LEU A 170 17.02 8.30 -0.60
C LEU A 170 16.04 8.68 0.51
N GLY A 171 16.53 8.87 1.72
CA GLY A 171 15.76 9.42 2.83
C GLY A 171 15.93 10.94 2.88
N SER A 172 14.87 11.68 2.61
CA SER A 172 14.88 13.14 2.57
C SER A 172 14.22 13.71 3.82
N ASP A 173 14.78 14.83 4.31
CA ASP A 173 14.17 15.63 5.36
C ASP A 173 13.21 16.72 4.81
N ALA A 174 12.80 16.60 3.53
CA ALA A 174 11.85 17.51 2.92
C ALA A 174 10.55 17.59 3.73
N GLY A 175 10.11 18.83 4.03
CA GLY A 175 8.92 19.08 4.82
C GLY A 175 8.48 20.54 4.81
N LYS A 176 7.30 20.82 5.37
CA LYS A 176 6.77 22.20 5.48
C LYS A 176 7.80 23.14 6.16
N GLY A 177 8.24 24.17 5.43
CA GLY A 177 9.12 25.23 5.94
C GLY A 177 10.61 24.97 5.74
N ARG A 178 11.00 24.00 4.91
CA ARG A 178 12.38 23.78 4.48
C ARG A 178 12.50 24.13 2.99
N THR A 179 13.57 24.84 2.64
CA THR A 179 13.93 25.17 1.24
C THR A 179 15.01 24.20 0.77
N GLY A 180 14.75 23.58 -0.40
CA GLY A 180 15.65 22.58 -0.98
C GLY A 180 15.44 21.18 -0.40
N VAL A 181 15.87 20.18 -1.16
CA VAL A 181 15.83 18.76 -0.76
C VAL A 181 17.30 18.33 -0.58
N ARG A 182 17.65 17.92 0.63
CA ARG A 182 18.96 17.31 0.91
C ARG A 182 18.73 15.94 1.54
N PRO A 183 19.01 14.85 0.81
CA PRO A 183 18.88 13.52 1.38
C PRO A 183 19.85 13.33 2.56
N ASP A 184 19.33 12.99 3.73
CA ASP A 184 20.12 12.72 4.92
C ASP A 184 20.53 11.25 5.06
N SER A 185 19.80 10.37 4.39
CA SER A 185 20.08 8.94 4.32
C SER A 185 20.23 8.53 2.86
N LEU A 186 21.37 7.98 2.52
CA LEU A 186 21.69 7.51 1.17
C LEU A 186 22.23 6.08 1.27
N SER A 187 21.58 5.16 0.58
CA SER A 187 22.05 3.77 0.50
C SER A 187 21.70 3.12 -0.83
N VAL A 188 22.52 2.15 -1.24
CA VAL A 188 22.24 1.28 -2.40
C VAL A 188 21.87 -0.09 -1.88
N VAL A 189 20.69 -0.58 -2.27
CA VAL A 189 20.29 -1.96 -2.03
C VAL A 189 20.49 -2.75 -3.32
N SER A 190 21.41 -3.72 -3.27
CA SER A 190 21.73 -4.60 -4.38
C SER A 190 21.09 -5.97 -4.14
N ILE A 191 20.19 -6.38 -5.04
CA ILE A 191 19.37 -7.59 -4.91
C ILE A 191 19.75 -8.59 -6.00
N ASP A 192 20.13 -9.80 -5.62
CA ASP A 192 20.35 -10.88 -6.57
C ASP A 192 19.05 -11.28 -7.27
N ALA A 193 19.05 -11.25 -8.59
CA ALA A 193 17.84 -11.44 -9.39
C ALA A 193 17.30 -12.89 -9.33
N LYS A 194 18.12 -13.87 -8.95
CA LYS A 194 17.75 -15.30 -8.89
C LYS A 194 17.34 -15.72 -7.48
N THR A 195 18.12 -15.30 -6.48
CA THR A 195 17.95 -15.76 -5.09
C THR A 195 17.15 -14.79 -4.24
N GLY A 196 17.06 -13.52 -4.64
CA GLY A 196 16.48 -12.44 -3.83
C GLY A 196 17.37 -11.99 -2.66
N ALA A 197 18.58 -12.53 -2.54
CA ALA A 197 19.52 -12.11 -1.51
C ALA A 197 19.92 -10.65 -1.72
N ALA A 198 19.81 -9.84 -0.67
CA ALA A 198 20.04 -8.40 -0.72
C ALA A 198 21.24 -7.99 0.14
N VAL A 199 21.98 -7.01 -0.36
CA VAL A 199 23.05 -6.32 0.38
C VAL A 199 22.74 -4.83 0.38
N SER A 200 22.80 -4.18 1.54
CA SER A 200 22.63 -2.74 1.69
C SER A 200 24.00 -2.08 1.93
N ILE A 201 24.29 -1.06 1.11
CA ILE A 201 25.53 -0.27 1.16
C ILE A 201 25.13 1.15 1.55
N GLY A 202 25.39 1.55 2.80
CA GLY A 202 25.16 2.90 3.28
C GLY A 202 26.26 3.85 2.81
N LEU A 203 25.88 5.04 2.35
CA LEU A 203 26.82 6.09 1.92
C LEU A 203 26.74 7.29 2.89
N PRO A 204 27.86 7.76 3.44
CA PRO A 204 27.87 8.92 4.31
C PRO A 204 27.40 10.17 3.56
N ARG A 205 26.38 10.86 4.08
CA ARG A 205 25.83 12.07 3.46
C ARG A 205 26.84 13.21 3.27
N ASN A 206 27.85 13.24 4.13
CA ASN A 206 28.91 14.25 4.15
C ASN A 206 30.19 13.82 3.42
N MET A 207 30.09 12.82 2.53
CA MET A 207 31.20 12.40 1.68
C MET A 207 31.60 13.57 0.77
N GLN A 208 32.90 13.85 0.71
CA GLN A 208 33.51 14.85 -0.17
C GLN A 208 34.15 14.20 -1.41
N ASN A 209 34.46 14.97 -2.42
CA ASN A 209 35.11 14.52 -3.66
C ASN A 209 34.31 13.39 -4.36
N VAL A 210 32.99 13.52 -4.36
CA VAL A 210 32.10 12.49 -4.90
C VAL A 210 32.34 12.34 -6.40
N PRO A 211 32.79 11.17 -6.87
CA PRO A 211 33.04 10.95 -8.29
C PRO A 211 31.73 10.72 -9.06
N PHE A 212 31.72 11.10 -10.33
CA PHE A 212 30.64 10.79 -11.26
C PHE A 212 31.09 9.75 -12.29
N PRO A 213 30.17 8.86 -12.77
CA PRO A 213 30.50 7.90 -13.82
C PRO A 213 30.98 8.58 -15.10
N LYS A 214 31.93 7.97 -15.79
CA LYS A 214 32.39 8.45 -17.10
C LYS A 214 31.20 8.55 -18.06
N GLY A 215 31.03 9.70 -18.70
CA GLY A 215 29.95 9.95 -19.65
C GLY A 215 28.68 10.57 -19.03
N SER A 216 28.61 10.71 -17.69
CA SER A 216 27.54 11.49 -17.09
C SER A 216 27.70 12.99 -17.37
N PRO A 217 26.61 13.76 -17.45
CA PRO A 217 26.69 15.22 -17.65
C PRO A 217 27.57 15.89 -16.60
N LEU A 218 27.41 15.51 -15.32
CA LEU A 218 28.16 16.10 -14.21
C LEU A 218 29.66 15.71 -14.20
N ALA A 219 30.05 14.57 -14.80
CA ALA A 219 31.47 14.21 -14.92
C ALA A 219 32.25 15.15 -15.84
N LYS A 220 31.59 15.83 -16.77
CA LYS A 220 32.22 16.85 -17.64
C LYS A 220 32.49 18.12 -16.85
N GLU A 221 31.59 18.49 -15.97
CA GLU A 221 31.66 19.71 -15.17
C GLU A 221 32.55 19.53 -13.94
N TYR A 222 32.53 18.32 -13.37
CA TYR A 222 33.32 17.92 -12.20
C TYR A 222 34.24 16.72 -12.49
N PRO A 223 35.28 16.86 -13.35
CA PRO A 223 36.11 15.74 -13.79
C PRO A 223 36.92 15.10 -12.65
N ASN A 224 37.18 15.87 -11.58
CA ASN A 224 37.90 15.41 -10.38
C ASN A 224 36.93 15.08 -9.20
N GLY A 225 35.65 14.91 -9.47
CA GLY A 225 34.61 14.75 -8.47
C GLY A 225 34.02 16.06 -7.97
N TYR A 226 32.91 16.00 -7.28
CA TYR A 226 32.20 17.14 -6.71
C TYR A 226 32.99 17.70 -5.53
N ASN A 227 33.83 18.70 -5.82
CA ASN A 227 34.79 19.27 -4.88
C ASN A 227 34.82 20.80 -4.99
N CYS A 228 34.15 21.48 -4.08
CA CYS A 228 34.18 22.93 -3.92
C CYS A 228 34.36 23.33 -2.45
N GLY A 229 34.92 22.48 -1.63
CA GLY A 229 35.08 22.66 -0.20
C GLY A 229 33.98 22.02 0.64
N ASP A 230 33.75 22.56 1.83
CA ASP A 230 32.87 21.96 2.85
C ASP A 230 31.36 21.90 2.45
N ASP A 231 30.96 22.67 1.45
CA ASP A 231 29.58 22.69 0.96
C ASP A 231 29.33 21.65 -0.13
N CYS A 232 30.38 21.11 -0.77
CA CYS A 232 30.28 20.11 -1.84
C CYS A 232 30.27 18.68 -1.30
N LEU A 233 29.18 18.35 -0.62
CA LEU A 233 28.96 17.05 -0.01
C LEU A 233 28.00 16.19 -0.85
N LEU A 234 28.00 14.88 -0.65
CA LEU A 234 27.11 13.95 -1.35
C LEU A 234 25.63 14.35 -1.22
N ASN A 235 25.17 14.81 -0.06
CA ASN A 235 23.79 15.24 0.13
C ASN A 235 23.44 16.55 -0.61
N ALA A 236 24.44 17.35 -1.02
CA ALA A 236 24.24 18.56 -1.80
C ALA A 236 24.09 18.28 -3.31
N VAL A 237 24.46 17.08 -3.77
CA VAL A 237 24.35 16.68 -5.18
C VAL A 237 22.90 16.69 -5.67
N TYR A 238 21.93 16.46 -4.78
CA TYR A 238 20.52 16.56 -5.15
C TYR A 238 20.18 17.98 -5.64
N GLN A 239 20.54 18.99 -4.86
CA GLN A 239 20.31 20.39 -5.22
C GLN A 239 21.13 20.79 -6.45
N LEU A 240 22.37 20.31 -6.57
CA LEU A 240 23.17 20.51 -7.79
C LEU A 240 22.44 20.01 -9.05
N GLY A 241 21.79 18.84 -8.95
CA GLY A 241 21.00 18.31 -10.06
C GLY A 241 19.79 19.19 -10.40
N GLU A 242 19.05 19.67 -9.39
CA GLU A 242 17.92 20.56 -9.61
C GLU A 242 18.35 21.90 -10.21
N ASP A 243 19.46 22.45 -9.75
CA ASP A 243 20.03 23.73 -10.27
C ASP A 243 20.54 23.59 -11.72
N ASN A 244 20.86 22.37 -12.16
CA ASN A 244 21.32 22.02 -13.49
C ASN A 244 20.34 21.09 -14.23
N ALA A 245 19.04 21.27 -14.03
CA ALA A 245 18.02 20.38 -14.58
C ALA A 245 18.09 20.21 -16.12
N SER A 246 18.54 21.23 -16.83
CA SER A 246 18.73 21.19 -18.29
C SER A 246 19.76 20.16 -18.78
N LEU A 247 20.62 19.65 -17.91
CA LEU A 247 21.57 18.59 -18.23
C LEU A 247 20.95 17.19 -18.25
N PHE A 248 19.73 17.05 -17.75
CA PHE A 248 19.03 15.77 -17.58
C PHE A 248 17.80 15.70 -18.50
N PRO A 249 17.39 14.49 -18.96
CA PRO A 249 16.21 14.33 -19.81
C PRO A 249 14.91 14.70 -19.06
N ASP A 250 14.02 15.44 -19.72
CA ASP A 250 12.72 15.86 -19.17
C ASP A 250 11.76 14.66 -18.91
N ASP A 251 11.94 13.55 -19.61
CA ASP A 251 11.13 12.33 -19.48
C ASP A 251 11.68 11.34 -18.43
N GLY A 252 12.76 11.72 -17.72
CA GLY A 252 13.44 10.93 -16.71
C GLY A 252 12.93 11.14 -15.28
N PRO A 253 13.66 10.63 -14.28
CA PRO A 253 13.51 11.02 -12.88
C PRO A 253 13.75 12.52 -12.69
N PRO A 254 13.30 13.12 -11.56
CA PRO A 254 13.71 14.47 -11.20
C PRO A 254 15.22 14.63 -11.28
N ALA A 255 15.70 15.79 -11.77
CA ALA A 255 17.10 16.02 -12.02
C ALA A 255 17.99 15.80 -10.78
N GLY A 256 17.52 16.21 -9.59
CA GLY A 256 18.20 15.97 -8.32
C GLY A 256 18.33 14.48 -7.98
N VAL A 257 17.31 13.69 -8.28
CA VAL A 257 17.36 12.24 -8.09
C VAL A 257 18.36 11.60 -9.05
N GLU A 258 18.33 12.00 -10.33
CA GLU A 258 19.25 11.44 -11.34
C GLU A 258 20.70 11.81 -11.04
N ALA A 259 20.97 13.06 -10.65
CA ALA A 259 22.30 13.50 -10.21
C ALA A 259 22.80 12.71 -9.01
N THR A 260 21.95 12.54 -7.98
CA THR A 260 22.29 11.77 -6.78
C THR A 260 22.54 10.31 -7.10
N LYS A 261 21.70 9.69 -7.96
CA LYS A 261 21.89 8.33 -8.44
C LYS A 261 23.23 8.16 -9.15
N GLN A 262 23.59 9.07 -10.06
CA GLN A 262 24.89 9.04 -10.74
C GLN A 262 26.06 9.22 -9.77
N ALA A 263 25.93 10.08 -8.76
CA ALA A 263 26.91 10.19 -7.70
C ALA A 263 27.11 8.88 -6.94
N MET A 264 26.01 8.24 -6.57
CA MET A 264 26.03 6.92 -5.89
C MET A 264 26.63 5.83 -6.80
N GLU A 265 26.34 5.84 -8.11
CA GLU A 265 26.99 4.98 -9.10
C GLU A 265 28.50 5.21 -9.15
N GLY A 266 28.95 6.47 -9.15
CA GLY A 266 30.37 6.83 -9.15
C GLY A 266 31.11 6.32 -7.91
N VAL A 267 30.47 6.43 -6.74
CA VAL A 267 31.06 5.97 -5.46
C VAL A 267 31.10 4.44 -5.36
N THR A 268 30.03 3.76 -5.78
CA THR A 268 29.89 2.31 -5.57
C THR A 268 30.43 1.48 -6.75
N GLY A 269 30.55 2.09 -7.92
CA GLY A 269 30.85 1.36 -9.16
C GLY A 269 29.68 0.51 -9.68
N LEU A 270 28.52 0.58 -9.03
CA LEU A 270 27.34 -0.20 -9.39
C LEU A 270 26.43 0.61 -10.33
N LYS A 271 25.92 -0.04 -11.40
CA LYS A 271 24.85 0.56 -12.20
C LYS A 271 23.54 0.49 -11.44
N ILE A 272 22.88 1.63 -11.21
CA ILE A 272 21.66 1.75 -10.41
C ILE A 272 20.46 1.89 -11.36
N GLN A 273 19.54 0.91 -11.34
CA GLN A 273 18.38 0.85 -12.23
C GLN A 273 17.18 1.59 -11.65
N TYR A 274 17.00 1.51 -10.34
CA TYR A 274 15.81 2.02 -9.67
C TYR A 274 16.17 2.94 -8.52
N TYR A 275 15.23 3.77 -8.13
CA TYR A 275 15.35 4.56 -6.91
C TYR A 275 14.05 4.51 -6.11
N ALA A 276 14.15 4.67 -4.82
CA ALA A 276 13.05 4.96 -3.92
C ALA A 276 13.43 6.17 -3.06
N MET A 277 12.58 7.18 -3.05
CA MET A 277 12.75 8.38 -2.23
C MET A 277 11.59 8.49 -1.25
N ILE A 278 11.90 8.65 0.02
CA ILE A 278 10.91 8.77 1.07
C ILE A 278 11.24 9.99 1.94
N ASP A 279 10.24 10.80 2.24
CA ASP A 279 10.33 11.87 3.21
C ASP A 279 9.94 11.39 4.61
N LEU A 280 10.12 12.25 5.62
CA LEU A 280 9.80 11.92 7.02
C LEU A 280 8.34 11.50 7.19
N LYS A 281 7.41 12.14 6.47
CA LYS A 281 5.99 11.83 6.56
C LYS A 281 5.66 10.49 5.91
N GLY A 282 6.24 10.21 4.74
CA GLY A 282 6.09 8.93 4.06
C GLY A 282 6.70 7.79 4.87
N PHE A 283 7.82 8.05 5.56
CA PHE A 283 8.43 7.08 6.47
C PHE A 283 7.52 6.77 7.68
N GLU A 284 6.97 7.80 8.31
CA GLU A 284 5.96 7.64 9.39
C GLU A 284 4.78 6.78 8.92
N GLN A 285 4.20 7.10 7.77
CA GLN A 285 3.08 6.35 7.20
C GLN A 285 3.44 4.89 6.86
N LEU A 286 4.67 4.64 6.41
CA LEU A 286 5.15 3.28 6.15
C LEU A 286 5.25 2.48 7.45
N ILE A 287 5.81 3.06 8.50
CA ILE A 287 5.92 2.42 9.82
C ILE A 287 4.53 2.13 10.40
N ASP A 288 3.60 3.09 10.32
CA ASP A 288 2.22 2.92 10.77
C ASP A 288 1.52 1.77 10.00
N ALA A 289 1.71 1.71 8.69
CA ALA A 289 1.14 0.66 7.85
C ALA A 289 1.71 -0.75 8.17
N MET A 290 2.95 -0.81 8.66
CA MET A 290 3.58 -2.04 9.13
C MET A 290 3.15 -2.46 10.55
N GLY A 291 2.38 -1.64 11.25
CA GLY A 291 1.97 -1.88 12.63
C GLY A 291 2.98 -1.42 13.67
N GLY A 292 3.88 -0.50 13.29
CA GLY A 292 4.95 0.01 14.14
C GLY A 292 6.25 -0.78 14.01
N ILE A 293 7.30 -0.30 14.65
CA ILE A 293 8.60 -0.98 14.77
C ILE A 293 8.90 -1.27 16.24
N LYS A 294 9.49 -2.44 16.46
CA LYS A 294 9.91 -2.88 17.79
C LYS A 294 11.37 -2.51 17.99
N LEU A 295 11.61 -1.65 18.97
CA LEU A 295 12.95 -1.16 19.28
C LEU A 295 13.29 -1.43 20.76
N THR A 296 14.52 -1.85 21.02
CA THR A 296 15.06 -1.94 22.39
C THR A 296 15.97 -0.76 22.63
N SER A 297 15.58 0.13 23.53
CA SER A 297 16.43 1.24 23.97
C SER A 297 17.18 0.87 25.24
N HIS A 298 18.49 1.12 25.26
CA HIS A 298 19.30 0.92 26.46
C HIS A 298 19.38 2.19 27.34
N VAL A 299 18.93 3.31 26.83
CA VAL A 299 18.94 4.61 27.50
C VAL A 299 17.60 5.30 27.36
N ARG A 300 17.30 6.20 28.29
CA ARG A 300 16.13 7.06 28.18
C ARG A 300 16.32 8.10 27.09
N VAL A 301 15.45 8.13 26.07
CA VAL A 301 15.54 9.01 24.91
C VAL A 301 14.42 10.04 24.94
N PRO A 302 14.72 11.36 24.85
CA PRO A 302 13.68 12.39 24.85
C PRO A 302 12.94 12.43 23.49
N ILE A 303 11.61 12.48 23.55
CA ILE A 303 10.78 12.68 22.36
C ILE A 303 10.61 14.17 22.15
N SER A 304 11.15 14.69 21.05
CA SER A 304 10.97 16.04 20.51
C SER A 304 10.89 17.15 21.59
N SER A 305 11.69 18.18 21.45
CA SER A 305 11.54 19.42 22.21
C SER A 305 11.36 20.61 21.25
N LYS A 306 10.59 21.62 21.64
CA LYS A 306 10.51 22.88 20.89
C LYS A 306 11.80 23.66 21.11
N THR A 307 12.52 23.99 20.03
CA THR A 307 13.66 24.88 20.11
C THR A 307 13.17 26.33 20.03
N ASN A 308 13.57 27.16 20.98
CA ASN A 308 13.32 28.59 20.92
C ASN A 308 14.18 29.18 19.80
N LYS A 309 13.56 29.62 18.72
CA LYS A 309 14.26 30.14 17.53
C LYS A 309 15.15 31.37 17.82
N ARG A 310 14.87 32.13 18.90
CA ARG A 310 15.63 33.32 19.26
C ARG A 310 16.84 33.04 20.15
N THR A 311 16.74 32.03 21.00
CA THR A 311 17.79 31.72 21.99
C THR A 311 18.54 30.42 21.71
N GLY A 312 18.11 29.62 20.73
CA GLY A 312 18.64 28.28 20.44
C GLY A 312 18.40 27.23 21.53
N LYS A 313 17.78 27.62 22.66
CA LYS A 313 17.57 26.70 23.78
C LYS A 313 16.44 25.73 23.48
N HIS A 314 16.64 24.47 23.82
CA HIS A 314 15.62 23.43 23.76
C HIS A 314 14.70 23.54 24.97
N GLY A 315 13.40 23.47 24.74
CA GLY A 315 12.38 23.35 25.78
C GLY A 315 12.34 21.93 26.34
N PRO A 316 11.46 21.67 27.33
CA PRO A 316 11.29 20.33 27.85
C PRO A 316 10.79 19.37 26.77
N PRO A 317 11.22 18.09 26.77
CA PRO A 317 10.75 17.08 25.85
C PRO A 317 9.25 16.85 26.01
N LYS A 318 8.56 16.49 24.93
CA LYS A 318 7.13 16.18 24.93
C LYS A 318 6.81 14.85 25.61
N GLY A 319 7.78 13.97 25.71
CA GLY A 319 7.70 12.65 26.28
C GLY A 319 9.07 11.99 26.29
N TRP A 320 9.11 10.73 26.69
CA TRP A 320 10.33 9.93 26.79
C TRP A 320 10.08 8.53 26.24
N ILE A 321 11.07 7.98 25.57
CA ILE A 321 11.19 6.55 25.30
C ILE A 321 11.99 5.98 26.45
N GLU A 322 11.37 5.14 27.26
CA GLU A 322 12.02 4.54 28.43
C GLU A 322 12.93 3.38 28.01
N PRO A 323 13.97 3.05 28.82
CA PRO A 323 14.78 1.87 28.55
C PRO A 323 13.93 0.60 28.54
N GLY A 324 14.25 -0.31 27.63
CA GLY A 324 13.52 -1.55 27.44
C GLY A 324 12.98 -1.70 26.03
N GLU A 325 12.05 -2.64 25.84
CA GLU A 325 11.40 -2.90 24.56
C GLU A 325 10.23 -1.93 24.36
N ASN A 326 10.26 -1.19 23.27
CA ASN A 326 9.26 -0.21 22.89
C ASN A 326 8.69 -0.53 21.52
N ILE A 327 7.39 -0.31 21.31
CA ILE A 327 6.72 -0.38 20.01
C ILE A 327 6.28 1.03 19.65
N HIS A 328 6.72 1.52 18.52
CA HIS A 328 6.43 2.86 18.00
C HIS A 328 5.92 2.79 16.57
#